data_e7f0f04e7a8c58ef76eef72f034764fd
#
_entry.id   e7f0f04e7a8c58ef76eef72f034764fd
#
_cell.length_a   1.000
_cell.length_b   1.000
_cell.length_c   1.000
_cell.angle_alpha   90.00
_cell.angle_beta   90.00
_cell.angle_gamma   90.00
#
_symmetry.space_group_name_H-M   'P 1'
#
loop_
_entity.id
_entity.type
_entity.pdbx_description
1 polymer ?
#
loop_
_entity_poly.entity_id
_entity_poly.type
_entity_poly.pdbx_seq_one_letter_code
_entity_poly.pdbx_strand_id
1 'polypeptide(L)'
;MAAKGFGRPSALLGSFLHFIMTRPSLNVLDLFCGCGGLSKGFEEAGYNILIGIDFEQSALNTFNHNHKTARGVRLDLSKPESFDEIDTLLAGRKLDVIIGGPPCQGFSLTGPRKFDDERNKLYLAMIETVRRYRPKAFLIENVPGMANLYKGAVRDEIIRRFSEIGYNVTYKIVCAADYGVPQIRKRLVFVGIHSEKDKYVFPEPYLSENDYITCEQAISDLPSLETTLGEEISVYECEPQNKFQRLMRSSSTTLHNHTAINHKPFVKEVIALVPDGGNYKDLPPGVGESRVFHMAWTRLNSKKPARTVDTGHRNLFHYKWNRCPTVRESARIQTFPDDFVFLGNRGQQNKQVGNAVPVLMAKALATQLLKYL
;
A
#
# COMPACT_ATOMS: atom_id res chain seq x y z
N MET A 1 -39.12 -46.78 31.44
CA MET A 1 -38.29 -45.66 31.93
C MET A 1 -37.76 -44.92 30.72
N ALA A 2 -37.93 -43.62 30.69
CA ALA A 2 -37.95 -42.76 29.53
C ALA A 2 -36.60 -42.57 28.83
N ALA A 3 -36.60 -42.72 27.48
CA ALA A 3 -35.52 -42.26 26.60
C ALA A 3 -35.64 -40.76 26.39
N LYS A 4 -34.61 -39.97 26.71
CA LYS A 4 -34.52 -38.54 26.42
C LYS A 4 -34.00 -38.33 25.02
N GLY A 5 -34.73 -37.57 24.22
CA GLY A 5 -34.48 -37.27 22.86
C GLY A 5 -33.25 -36.36 22.65
N PHE A 6 -32.54 -36.63 21.57
CA PHE A 6 -31.50 -35.76 21.01
C PHE A 6 -32.16 -34.61 20.24
N GLY A 7 -31.90 -33.39 20.70
CA GLY A 7 -32.34 -32.17 20.03
C GLY A 7 -31.67 -32.02 18.67
N ARG A 8 -32.46 -31.65 17.67
CA ARG A 8 -32.00 -31.28 16.31
C ARG A 8 -31.13 -30.02 16.36
N PRO A 9 -30.04 -29.94 15.59
CA PRO A 9 -29.28 -28.69 15.49
C PRO A 9 -30.11 -27.64 14.74
N SER A 10 -30.12 -26.45 15.28
CA SER A 10 -30.90 -25.29 14.84
C SER A 10 -30.59 -24.87 13.40
N ALA A 11 -31.66 -24.55 12.67
CA ALA A 11 -31.70 -24.08 11.27
C ALA A 11 -31.14 -22.67 11.05
N LEU A 12 -30.17 -22.22 11.84
CA LEU A 12 -29.56 -20.88 11.78
C LEU A 12 -28.24 -20.82 10.97
N LEU A 13 -27.71 -21.97 10.54
CA LEU A 13 -26.49 -21.99 9.69
C LEU A 13 -26.81 -21.99 8.18
N GLY A 14 -28.08 -22.13 7.77
CA GLY A 14 -28.49 -22.23 6.36
C GLY A 14 -28.70 -20.88 5.65
N SER A 15 -28.81 -19.76 6.36
CA SER A 15 -29.17 -18.47 5.75
C SER A 15 -27.97 -17.55 5.42
N PHE A 16 -26.76 -17.90 5.82
CA PHE A 16 -25.55 -17.11 5.50
C PHE A 16 -24.89 -17.48 4.17
N LEU A 17 -25.24 -18.60 3.58
CA LEU A 17 -24.64 -19.12 2.33
C LEU A 17 -25.40 -18.75 1.05
N HIS A 18 -26.51 -18.04 1.13
CA HIS A 18 -27.37 -17.76 -0.05
C HIS A 18 -27.42 -16.28 -0.45
N PHE A 19 -26.55 -15.42 0.07
CA PHE A 19 -26.49 -14.00 -0.32
C PHE A 19 -25.17 -13.62 -1.00
N ILE A 20 -24.57 -14.55 -1.75
CA ILE A 20 -23.66 -14.18 -2.83
C ILE A 20 -24.55 -13.88 -4.05
N MET A 21 -25.35 -12.84 -3.95
CA MET A 21 -25.75 -12.12 -5.16
C MET A 21 -24.45 -11.59 -5.76
N THR A 22 -24.13 -12.04 -6.96
CA THR A 22 -23.08 -11.51 -7.82
C THR A 22 -23.39 -10.03 -8.05
N ARG A 23 -22.91 -9.15 -7.16
CA ARG A 23 -22.86 -7.72 -7.50
C ARG A 23 -22.02 -7.63 -8.76
N PRO A 24 -22.48 -6.90 -9.80
CA PRO A 24 -21.66 -6.70 -10.98
C PRO A 24 -20.30 -6.17 -10.51
N SER A 25 -19.24 -6.82 -10.95
CA SER A 25 -17.86 -6.45 -10.57
C SER A 25 -17.60 -5.01 -11.03
N LEU A 26 -17.31 -4.10 -10.11
CA LEU A 26 -17.05 -2.69 -10.40
C LEU A 26 -15.67 -2.54 -11.05
N ASN A 27 -15.64 -2.01 -12.25
CA ASN A 27 -14.43 -1.87 -13.04
C ASN A 27 -13.56 -0.70 -12.59
N VAL A 28 -12.27 -0.95 -12.40
CA VAL A 28 -11.28 0.02 -11.89
C VAL A 28 -10.14 0.21 -12.88
N LEU A 29 -9.74 1.48 -13.03
CA LEU A 29 -8.49 1.90 -13.65
C LEU A 29 -7.56 2.44 -12.54
N ASP A 30 -6.34 1.90 -12.44
CA ASP A 30 -5.32 2.35 -11.49
C ASP A 30 -4.23 3.15 -12.21
N LEU A 31 -4.15 4.46 -11.94
CA LEU A 31 -3.14 5.36 -12.47
C LEU A 31 -1.97 5.47 -11.49
N PHE A 32 -0.76 5.40 -12.02
CA PHE A 32 0.45 5.36 -11.18
C PHE A 32 0.47 4.13 -10.26
N CYS A 33 0.07 2.98 -10.80
CA CYS A 33 -0.23 1.77 -10.04
C CYS A 33 1.00 1.17 -9.32
N GLY A 34 2.22 1.51 -9.76
CA GLY A 34 3.42 0.88 -9.24
C GLY A 34 3.37 -0.65 -9.37
N CYS A 35 3.67 -1.36 -8.30
CA CYS A 35 3.53 -2.83 -8.25
C CYS A 35 2.11 -3.30 -7.94
N GLY A 36 1.14 -2.40 -7.70
CA GLY A 36 -0.26 -2.75 -7.50
C GLY A 36 -0.72 -2.88 -6.05
N GLY A 37 -0.10 -2.19 -5.08
CA GLY A 37 -0.55 -2.26 -3.68
C GLY A 37 -1.97 -1.71 -3.48
N LEU A 38 -2.30 -0.59 -4.13
CA LEU A 38 -3.65 -0.03 -4.11
C LEU A 38 -4.63 -0.95 -4.83
N SER A 39 -4.29 -1.39 -6.05
CA SER A 39 -5.04 -2.37 -6.83
C SER A 39 -5.33 -3.64 -6.03
N LYS A 40 -4.33 -4.22 -5.33
CA LYS A 40 -4.50 -5.45 -4.54
C LYS A 40 -5.55 -5.27 -3.43
N GLY A 41 -5.54 -4.14 -2.74
CA GLY A 41 -6.55 -3.84 -1.72
C GLY A 41 -7.97 -3.71 -2.32
N PHE A 42 -8.11 -3.12 -3.51
CA PHE A 42 -9.38 -3.04 -4.22
C PHE A 42 -9.85 -4.41 -4.70
N GLU A 43 -8.96 -5.25 -5.26
CA GLU A 43 -9.30 -6.65 -5.62
C GLU A 43 -9.81 -7.43 -4.41
N GLU A 44 -9.14 -7.31 -3.25
CA GLU A 44 -9.57 -7.97 -2.01
C GLU A 44 -10.89 -7.42 -1.45
N ALA A 45 -11.33 -6.24 -1.88
CA ALA A 45 -12.64 -5.69 -1.59
C ALA A 45 -13.70 -6.06 -2.64
N GLY A 46 -13.34 -6.83 -3.68
CA GLY A 46 -14.27 -7.36 -4.70
C GLY A 46 -14.40 -6.50 -5.96
N TYR A 47 -13.49 -5.55 -6.19
CA TYR A 47 -13.43 -4.79 -7.43
C TYR A 47 -12.68 -5.56 -8.53
N ASN A 48 -12.97 -5.22 -9.78
CA ASN A 48 -12.30 -5.76 -10.96
C ASN A 48 -11.31 -4.72 -11.51
N ILE A 49 -10.04 -4.91 -11.27
CA ILE A 49 -9.01 -4.06 -11.86
C ILE A 49 -8.88 -4.42 -13.33
N LEU A 50 -9.18 -3.47 -14.23
CA LEU A 50 -9.04 -3.68 -15.67
C LEU A 50 -7.62 -3.41 -16.14
N ILE A 51 -7.08 -2.25 -15.73
CA ILE A 51 -5.81 -1.74 -16.21
C ILE A 51 -5.09 -1.04 -15.05
N GLY A 52 -3.79 -1.32 -14.92
CA GLY A 52 -2.85 -0.54 -14.13
C GLY A 52 -1.89 0.21 -15.05
N ILE A 53 -1.69 1.50 -14.85
CA ILE A 53 -0.79 2.32 -15.65
C ILE A 53 0.35 2.83 -14.77
N ASP A 54 1.58 2.66 -15.23
CA ASP A 54 2.77 3.22 -14.61
C ASP A 54 3.85 3.49 -15.68
N PHE A 55 4.85 4.28 -15.33
CA PHE A 55 6.01 4.53 -16.18
C PHE A 55 7.15 3.54 -15.90
N GLU A 56 7.21 2.95 -14.70
CA GLU A 56 8.29 2.10 -14.23
C GLU A 56 8.06 0.63 -14.64
N GLN A 57 8.78 0.18 -15.67
CA GLN A 57 8.61 -1.18 -16.21
C GLN A 57 8.84 -2.29 -15.16
N SER A 58 9.80 -2.09 -14.25
CA SER A 58 10.07 -3.08 -13.20
C SER A 58 8.90 -3.28 -12.24
N ALA A 59 8.16 -2.22 -11.96
CA ALA A 59 6.96 -2.28 -11.14
C ALA A 59 5.80 -2.94 -11.91
N LEU A 60 5.63 -2.62 -13.18
CA LEU A 60 4.63 -3.26 -14.04
C LEU A 60 4.86 -4.75 -14.26
N ASN A 61 6.11 -5.21 -14.28
CA ASN A 61 6.41 -6.64 -14.33
C ASN A 61 5.88 -7.35 -13.08
N THR A 62 6.06 -6.75 -11.91
CA THR A 62 5.48 -7.23 -10.65
C THR A 62 3.96 -7.15 -10.66
N PHE A 63 3.38 -6.05 -11.12
CA PHE A 63 1.94 -5.89 -11.28
C PHE A 63 1.35 -7.02 -12.13
N ASN A 64 1.85 -7.20 -13.35
CA ASN A 64 1.37 -8.23 -14.29
C ASN A 64 1.55 -9.67 -13.77
N HIS A 65 2.58 -9.89 -12.92
CA HIS A 65 2.78 -11.21 -12.31
C HIS A 65 1.69 -11.54 -11.28
N ASN A 66 1.26 -10.57 -10.50
CA ASN A 66 0.37 -10.79 -9.35
C ASN A 66 -1.12 -10.53 -9.66
N HIS A 67 -1.44 -9.60 -10.55
CA HIS A 67 -2.82 -9.25 -10.92
C HIS A 67 -3.26 -10.02 -12.17
N LYS A 68 -3.84 -11.21 -11.98
CA LYS A 68 -4.10 -12.17 -13.08
C LYS A 68 -5.17 -11.72 -14.09
N THR A 69 -6.10 -10.87 -13.66
CA THR A 69 -7.21 -10.37 -14.50
C THR A 69 -6.98 -8.95 -15.01
N ALA A 70 -6.02 -8.23 -14.44
CA ALA A 70 -5.66 -6.88 -14.82
C ALA A 70 -4.50 -6.87 -15.81
N ARG A 71 -4.41 -5.80 -16.60
CA ARG A 71 -3.28 -5.53 -17.51
C ARG A 71 -2.50 -4.32 -17.03
N GLY A 72 -1.26 -4.50 -16.64
CA GLY A 72 -0.31 -3.42 -16.38
C GLY A 72 0.30 -2.93 -17.68
N VAL A 73 0.22 -1.62 -17.96
CA VAL A 73 0.66 -1.01 -19.20
C VAL A 73 1.57 0.17 -18.92
N ARG A 74 2.68 0.25 -19.66
CA ARG A 74 3.63 1.35 -19.55
C ARG A 74 3.18 2.53 -20.40
N LEU A 75 2.68 3.59 -19.75
CA LEU A 75 2.32 4.85 -20.42
C LEU A 75 2.90 6.05 -19.68
N ASP A 76 3.23 7.08 -20.45
CA ASP A 76 3.61 8.38 -19.94
C ASP A 76 2.38 9.30 -19.89
N LEU A 77 1.73 9.33 -18.73
CA LEU A 77 0.51 10.12 -18.53
C LEU A 77 0.70 11.66 -18.65
N SER A 78 1.95 12.13 -18.81
CA SER A 78 2.20 13.53 -19.15
C SER A 78 1.89 13.87 -20.61
N LYS A 79 1.67 12.85 -21.45
CA LYS A 79 1.43 12.96 -22.88
C LYS A 79 -0.04 12.78 -23.23
N PRO A 80 -0.64 13.68 -24.03
CA PRO A 80 -2.04 13.57 -24.45
C PRO A 80 -2.37 12.26 -25.17
N GLU A 81 -1.43 11.70 -25.95
CA GLU A 81 -1.61 10.47 -26.73
C GLU A 81 -1.90 9.26 -25.83
N SER A 82 -1.46 9.30 -24.56
CA SER A 82 -1.73 8.23 -23.60
C SER A 82 -3.22 8.01 -23.34
N PHE A 83 -4.06 9.03 -23.51
CA PHE A 83 -5.50 8.88 -23.34
C PHE A 83 -6.15 8.07 -24.46
N ASP A 84 -5.65 8.18 -25.70
CA ASP A 84 -6.13 7.41 -26.85
C ASP A 84 -5.72 5.93 -26.72
N GLU A 85 -4.54 5.68 -26.12
CA GLU A 85 -4.12 4.33 -25.77
C GLU A 85 -5.01 3.72 -24.67
N ILE A 86 -5.39 4.52 -23.65
CA ILE A 86 -6.33 4.07 -22.60
C ILE A 86 -7.70 3.73 -23.22
N ASP A 87 -8.22 4.55 -24.14
CA ASP A 87 -9.49 4.27 -24.84
C ASP A 87 -9.41 2.93 -25.60
N THR A 88 -8.32 2.71 -26.32
CA THR A 88 -8.06 1.45 -27.04
C THR A 88 -8.02 0.26 -26.08
N LEU A 89 -7.33 0.39 -24.96
CA LEU A 89 -7.21 -0.65 -23.94
C LEU A 89 -8.55 -0.95 -23.24
N LEU A 90 -9.35 0.07 -23.00
CA LEU A 90 -10.68 -0.08 -22.41
C LEU A 90 -11.65 -0.77 -23.38
N ALA A 91 -11.48 -0.61 -24.68
CA ALA A 91 -12.32 -1.23 -25.72
C ALA A 91 -13.83 -1.04 -25.44
N GLY A 92 -14.24 0.16 -25.05
CA GLY A 92 -15.61 0.51 -24.72
C GLY A 92 -16.12 0.04 -23.34
N ARG A 93 -15.29 -0.64 -22.55
CA ARG A 93 -15.66 -1.03 -21.18
C ARG A 93 -15.82 0.20 -20.30
N LYS A 94 -16.91 0.27 -19.56
CA LYS A 94 -17.19 1.36 -18.62
C LYS A 94 -16.34 1.23 -17.37
N LEU A 95 -15.80 2.34 -16.90
CA LEU A 95 -15.12 2.45 -15.60
C LEU A 95 -16.13 2.89 -14.53
N ASP A 96 -16.10 2.22 -13.40
CA ASP A 96 -16.88 2.59 -12.22
C ASP A 96 -16.04 3.42 -11.24
N VAL A 97 -14.75 3.11 -11.14
CA VAL A 97 -13.83 3.80 -10.22
C VAL A 97 -12.48 4.06 -10.91
N ILE A 98 -11.89 5.21 -10.63
CA ILE A 98 -10.50 5.52 -10.97
C ILE A 98 -9.73 5.72 -9.66
N ILE A 99 -8.61 5.01 -9.51
CA ILE A 99 -7.73 5.14 -8.35
C ILE A 99 -6.35 5.58 -8.80
N GLY A 100 -5.53 6.11 -7.87
CA GLY A 100 -4.15 6.43 -8.22
C GLY A 100 -3.37 7.15 -7.13
N GLY A 101 -2.04 7.09 -7.27
CA GLY A 101 -1.08 7.78 -6.42
C GLY A 101 -0.15 8.68 -7.22
N PRO A 102 -0.61 9.81 -7.79
CA PRO A 102 0.25 10.67 -8.60
C PRO A 102 1.43 11.20 -7.78
N PRO A 103 2.65 11.22 -8.34
CA PRO A 103 3.83 11.69 -7.62
C PRO A 103 3.71 13.16 -7.24
N CYS A 104 4.08 13.47 -5.98
CA CYS A 104 4.06 14.83 -5.42
C CYS A 104 5.26 15.70 -5.87
N GLN A 105 6.20 15.12 -6.61
CA GLN A 105 7.41 15.81 -7.03
C GLN A 105 7.08 16.83 -8.12
N GLY A 106 7.29 18.13 -7.79
CA GLY A 106 7.14 19.22 -8.75
C GLY A 106 5.98 20.18 -8.48
N PHE A 107 5.15 19.97 -7.45
CA PHE A 107 4.19 20.99 -7.07
C PHE A 107 4.91 22.31 -6.76
N SER A 108 4.84 23.26 -7.70
CA SER A 108 5.38 24.60 -7.55
C SER A 108 4.26 25.61 -7.85
N LEU A 109 3.97 26.40 -6.84
CA LEU A 109 3.16 27.61 -6.99
C LEU A 109 4.08 28.87 -7.03
N THR A 110 5.39 28.71 -7.27
CA THR A 110 6.32 29.83 -7.43
C THR A 110 6.14 30.47 -8.81
N GLY A 111 5.68 31.68 -8.82
CA GLY A 111 5.30 32.46 -9.99
C GLY A 111 3.83 32.85 -9.94
N PRO A 112 3.25 33.55 -10.95
CA PRO A 112 1.84 33.84 -10.95
C PRO A 112 1.02 32.55 -11.02
N ARG A 113 0.76 31.98 -9.84
CA ARG A 113 -0.11 30.88 -9.43
C ARG A 113 -0.66 30.01 -10.57
N LYS A 114 0.20 29.27 -11.28
CA LYS A 114 -0.26 28.38 -12.35
C LYS A 114 -0.17 26.94 -11.85
N PHE A 115 -1.30 26.42 -11.39
CA PHE A 115 -1.48 24.97 -11.18
C PHE A 115 -1.24 24.19 -12.51
N ASP A 116 -1.42 24.85 -13.63
CA ASP A 116 -1.18 24.33 -14.99
C ASP A 116 0.30 24.32 -15.42
N ASP A 117 1.23 24.56 -14.49
CA ASP A 117 2.67 24.39 -14.73
C ASP A 117 2.99 22.94 -15.12
N GLU A 118 3.94 22.77 -16.06
CA GLU A 118 4.38 21.45 -16.54
C GLU A 118 4.74 20.46 -15.45
N ARG A 119 5.20 20.97 -14.31
CA ARG A 119 5.56 20.17 -13.13
C ARG A 119 4.35 19.48 -12.46
N ASN A 120 3.15 19.94 -12.75
CA ASN A 120 1.90 19.40 -12.23
C ASN A 120 1.21 18.46 -13.24
N LYS A 121 1.80 18.22 -14.42
CA LYS A 121 1.20 17.43 -15.51
C LYS A 121 0.62 16.10 -15.06
N LEU A 122 1.31 15.38 -14.19
CA LEU A 122 0.86 14.07 -13.73
C LEU A 122 -0.38 14.14 -12.83
N TYR A 123 -0.52 15.23 -12.08
CA TYR A 123 -1.75 15.46 -11.32
C TYR A 123 -2.91 15.90 -12.23
N LEU A 124 -2.62 16.75 -13.24
CA LEU A 124 -3.58 17.13 -14.26
C LEU A 124 -4.08 15.93 -15.06
N ALA A 125 -3.20 14.95 -15.33
CA ALA A 125 -3.59 13.69 -15.98
C ALA A 125 -4.66 12.93 -15.18
N MET A 126 -4.55 12.92 -13.83
CA MET A 126 -5.58 12.32 -12.99
C MET A 126 -6.94 13.02 -13.12
N ILE A 127 -6.95 14.36 -13.10
CA ILE A 127 -8.18 15.17 -13.30
C ILE A 127 -8.77 14.90 -14.68
N GLU A 128 -7.92 14.92 -15.72
CA GLU A 128 -8.36 14.70 -17.11
C GLU A 128 -8.94 13.30 -17.30
N THR A 129 -8.32 12.28 -16.72
CA THR A 129 -8.84 10.90 -16.77
C THR A 129 -10.22 10.82 -16.11
N VAL A 130 -10.40 11.41 -14.94
CA VAL A 130 -11.70 11.43 -14.25
C VAL A 130 -12.73 12.24 -15.08
N ARG A 131 -12.35 13.35 -15.69
CA ARG A 131 -13.21 14.15 -16.55
C ARG A 131 -13.66 13.38 -17.80
N ARG A 132 -12.72 12.64 -18.45
CA ARG A 132 -12.97 11.89 -19.70
C ARG A 132 -13.89 10.69 -19.46
N TYR A 133 -13.62 9.89 -18.43
CA TYR A 133 -14.34 8.63 -18.21
C TYR A 133 -15.52 8.72 -17.25
N ARG A 134 -15.65 9.81 -16.50
CA ARG A 134 -16.75 10.11 -15.56
C ARG A 134 -17.15 8.90 -14.71
N PRO A 135 -16.20 8.30 -13.95
CA PRO A 135 -16.50 7.17 -13.07
C PRO A 135 -17.49 7.59 -11.97
N LYS A 136 -18.13 6.63 -11.32
CA LYS A 136 -19.00 6.90 -10.15
C LYS A 136 -18.20 7.48 -8.96
N ALA A 137 -16.93 7.07 -8.84
CA ALA A 137 -16.03 7.57 -7.81
C ALA A 137 -14.57 7.57 -8.26
N PHE A 138 -13.76 8.35 -7.55
CA PHE A 138 -12.30 8.25 -7.63
C PHE A 138 -11.67 8.25 -6.24
N LEU A 139 -10.46 7.69 -6.13
CA LEU A 139 -9.62 7.75 -4.94
C LEU A 139 -8.20 8.14 -5.33
N ILE A 140 -7.65 9.16 -4.66
CA ILE A 140 -6.27 9.62 -4.86
C ILE A 140 -5.53 9.53 -3.54
N GLU A 141 -4.38 8.85 -3.54
CA GLU A 141 -3.46 8.77 -2.39
C GLU A 141 -2.26 9.68 -2.61
N ASN A 142 -1.78 10.31 -1.54
CA ASN A 142 -0.56 11.09 -1.56
C ASN A 142 0.09 11.21 -0.17
N VAL A 143 1.25 11.85 -0.11
CA VAL A 143 1.95 12.13 1.16
C VAL A 143 1.23 13.20 1.98
N PRO A 144 1.26 13.11 3.33
CA PRO A 144 0.54 14.06 4.21
C PRO A 144 0.94 15.52 4.01
N GLY A 145 2.21 15.77 3.64
CA GLY A 145 2.73 17.13 3.41
C GLY A 145 1.97 17.92 2.34
N MET A 146 1.33 17.22 1.38
CA MET A 146 0.53 17.87 0.34
C MET A 146 -0.67 18.63 0.92
N ALA A 147 -1.26 18.17 2.03
CA ALA A 147 -2.41 18.83 2.65
C ALA A 147 -2.13 20.28 3.05
N ASN A 148 -0.89 20.56 3.46
CA ASN A 148 -0.48 21.88 3.95
C ASN A 148 0.42 22.64 2.96
N LEU A 149 0.70 22.06 1.80
CA LEU A 149 1.54 22.66 0.79
C LEU A 149 0.96 24.03 0.36
N TYR A 150 1.79 25.06 0.43
CA TYR A 150 1.37 26.47 0.21
C TYR A 150 0.14 26.88 1.05
N LYS A 151 0.17 26.56 2.34
CA LYS A 151 -0.92 26.86 3.28
C LYS A 151 -2.27 26.20 2.87
N GLY A 152 -2.20 25.03 2.20
CA GLY A 152 -3.38 24.29 1.75
C GLY A 152 -3.90 24.65 0.35
N ALA A 153 -3.30 25.63 -0.32
CA ALA A 153 -3.78 26.07 -1.64
C ALA A 153 -3.80 24.95 -2.70
N VAL A 154 -2.86 23.99 -2.64
CA VAL A 154 -2.84 22.84 -3.57
C VAL A 154 -4.05 21.95 -3.31
N ARG A 155 -4.31 21.60 -2.06
CA ARG A 155 -5.48 20.80 -1.65
C ARG A 155 -6.78 21.44 -2.11
N ASP A 156 -6.93 22.73 -1.87
CA ASP A 156 -8.17 23.47 -2.18
C ASP A 156 -8.39 23.55 -3.69
N GLU A 157 -7.31 23.74 -4.47
CA GLU A 157 -7.38 23.73 -5.94
C GLU A 157 -7.75 22.35 -6.50
N ILE A 158 -7.23 21.27 -5.91
CA ILE A 158 -7.61 19.91 -6.25
C ILE A 158 -9.11 19.68 -6.05
N ILE A 159 -9.63 20.05 -4.87
CA ILE A 159 -11.05 19.92 -4.53
C ILE A 159 -11.89 20.77 -5.52
N ARG A 160 -11.49 22.00 -5.78
CA ARG A 160 -12.20 22.90 -6.70
C ARG A 160 -12.33 22.28 -8.10
N ARG A 161 -11.22 21.80 -8.68
CA ARG A 161 -11.23 21.22 -10.05
C ARG A 161 -12.10 19.98 -10.18
N PHE A 162 -12.07 19.09 -9.19
CA PHE A 162 -12.95 17.92 -9.21
C PHE A 162 -14.42 18.30 -8.96
N SER A 163 -14.68 19.32 -8.13
CA SER A 163 -16.04 19.82 -7.91
C SER A 163 -16.63 20.44 -9.19
N GLU A 164 -15.82 21.15 -9.99
CA GLU A 164 -16.24 21.73 -11.27
C GLU A 164 -16.67 20.67 -12.31
N ILE A 165 -16.19 19.46 -12.18
CA ILE A 165 -16.59 18.34 -13.05
C ILE A 165 -17.62 17.40 -12.40
N GLY A 166 -18.27 17.85 -11.31
CA GLY A 166 -19.44 17.19 -10.71
C GLY A 166 -19.14 16.21 -9.59
N TYR A 167 -17.96 16.26 -8.98
CA TYR A 167 -17.62 15.36 -7.85
C TYR A 167 -17.70 16.08 -6.51
N ASN A 168 -18.34 15.43 -5.56
CA ASN A 168 -18.30 15.81 -4.15
C ASN A 168 -17.07 15.19 -3.50
N VAL A 169 -16.07 16.04 -3.20
CA VAL A 169 -14.75 15.59 -2.75
C VAL A 169 -14.60 15.72 -1.25
N THR A 170 -14.16 14.64 -0.62
CA THR A 170 -13.70 14.65 0.78
C THR A 170 -12.24 14.23 0.86
N TYR A 171 -11.53 14.66 1.90
CA TYR A 171 -10.16 14.24 2.13
C TYR A 171 -9.90 14.01 3.63
N LYS A 172 -8.95 13.12 3.92
CA LYS A 172 -8.48 12.85 5.29
C LYS A 172 -7.03 12.39 5.26
N ILE A 173 -6.27 12.73 6.29
CA ILE A 173 -4.99 12.06 6.55
C ILE A 173 -5.31 10.81 7.37
N VAL A 174 -5.11 9.64 6.77
CA VAL A 174 -5.35 8.34 7.39
C VAL A 174 -4.04 7.71 7.84
N CYS A 175 -4.06 6.97 8.94
CA CYS A 175 -2.93 6.18 9.42
C CYS A 175 -3.15 4.71 9.06
N ALA A 176 -2.18 4.08 8.41
CA ALA A 176 -2.30 2.69 7.99
C ALA A 176 -2.46 1.73 9.19
N ALA A 177 -1.83 2.03 10.33
CA ALA A 177 -1.94 1.21 11.53
C ALA A 177 -3.38 1.07 12.05
N ASP A 178 -4.23 2.08 11.84
CA ASP A 178 -5.65 2.05 12.20
C ASP A 178 -6.41 0.90 11.52
N TYR A 179 -5.90 0.42 10.39
CA TYR A 179 -6.52 -0.62 9.55
C TYR A 179 -5.77 -1.96 9.57
N GLY A 180 -4.97 -2.21 10.61
CA GLY A 180 -4.28 -3.48 10.80
C GLY A 180 -2.94 -3.61 10.06
N VAL A 181 -2.38 -2.50 9.58
CA VAL A 181 -1.04 -2.47 8.99
C VAL A 181 0.00 -2.32 10.11
N PRO A 182 1.01 -3.18 10.23
CA PRO A 182 2.04 -3.09 11.28
C PRO A 182 3.03 -1.93 11.02
N GLN A 183 2.50 -0.75 10.67
CA GLN A 183 3.29 0.42 10.26
C GLN A 183 2.57 1.73 10.54
N ILE A 184 3.24 2.65 11.22
CA ILE A 184 2.81 4.04 11.31
C ILE A 184 3.15 4.74 9.99
N ARG A 185 2.18 4.69 9.07
CA ARG A 185 2.27 5.31 7.75
C ARG A 185 1.07 6.20 7.52
N LYS A 186 1.27 7.50 7.59
CA LYS A 186 0.20 8.48 7.33
C LYS A 186 0.15 8.83 5.84
N ARG A 187 -1.06 8.91 5.29
CA ARG A 187 -1.31 9.27 3.89
C ARG A 187 -2.50 10.20 3.76
N LEU A 188 -2.37 11.17 2.91
CA LEU A 188 -3.47 12.02 2.48
C LEU A 188 -4.26 11.26 1.42
N VAL A 189 -5.56 11.11 1.65
CA VAL A 189 -6.46 10.45 0.70
C VAL A 189 -7.56 11.41 0.35
N PHE A 190 -7.80 11.60 -0.96
CA PHE A 190 -8.97 12.27 -1.50
C PHE A 190 -9.91 11.22 -2.08
N VAL A 191 -11.20 11.36 -1.81
CA VAL A 191 -12.24 10.53 -2.45
C VAL A 191 -13.30 11.46 -2.99
N GLY A 192 -13.62 11.31 -4.27
CA GLY A 192 -14.71 12.02 -4.92
C GLY A 192 -15.82 11.06 -5.33
N ILE A 193 -17.06 11.42 -5.02
CA ILE A 193 -18.26 10.71 -5.44
C ILE A 193 -18.98 11.58 -6.48
N HIS A 194 -19.35 10.99 -7.62
CA HIS A 194 -20.11 11.67 -8.67
C HIS A 194 -21.58 11.75 -8.27
N SER A 195 -21.89 12.62 -7.29
CA SER A 195 -23.22 12.85 -6.71
C SER A 195 -23.26 14.23 -6.08
N GLU A 196 -24.37 14.91 -6.21
CA GLU A 196 -24.60 16.20 -5.54
C GLU A 196 -24.89 16.06 -4.05
N LYS A 197 -25.36 14.88 -3.62
CA LYS A 197 -25.86 14.66 -2.26
C LYS A 197 -24.89 13.85 -1.40
N ASP A 198 -24.18 12.89 -1.99
CA ASP A 198 -23.38 11.94 -1.23
C ASP A 198 -21.96 12.45 -1.02
N LYS A 199 -21.53 12.38 0.23
CA LYS A 199 -20.15 12.64 0.64
C LYS A 199 -19.55 11.36 1.19
N TYR A 200 -18.37 11.00 0.69
CA TYR A 200 -17.66 9.85 1.24
C TYR A 200 -17.27 10.09 2.70
N VAL A 201 -17.65 9.15 3.56
CA VAL A 201 -17.25 9.12 4.98
C VAL A 201 -16.14 8.08 5.09
N PHE A 202 -14.97 8.48 5.59
CA PHE A 202 -13.85 7.57 5.78
C PHE A 202 -14.18 6.46 6.77
N PRO A 203 -13.65 5.25 6.59
CA PRO A 203 -13.89 4.17 7.54
C PRO A 203 -13.32 4.54 8.92
N GLU A 204 -14.03 4.13 9.97
CA GLU A 204 -13.52 4.25 11.33
C GLU A 204 -12.30 3.34 11.52
N PRO A 205 -11.36 3.70 12.40
CA PRO A 205 -10.25 2.85 12.78
C PRO A 205 -10.73 1.45 13.25
N TYR A 206 -10.10 0.39 12.78
CA TYR A 206 -10.36 -0.97 13.22
C TYR A 206 -9.63 -1.29 14.52
N LEU A 207 -8.49 -0.63 14.76
CA LEU A 207 -7.63 -0.80 15.91
C LEU A 207 -7.35 0.54 16.61
N SER A 208 -7.24 0.50 17.93
CA SER A 208 -6.68 1.59 18.73
C SER A 208 -5.15 1.51 18.77
N GLU A 209 -4.49 2.58 19.20
CA GLU A 209 -3.00 2.61 19.28
C GLU A 209 -2.43 1.49 20.16
N ASN A 210 -3.17 1.05 21.19
CA ASN A 210 -2.74 -0.03 22.07
C ASN A 210 -2.84 -1.43 21.41
N ASP A 211 -3.65 -1.55 20.37
CA ASP A 211 -3.94 -2.80 19.67
C ASP A 211 -3.18 -2.92 18.35
N TYR A 212 -2.36 -1.94 17.99
CA TYR A 212 -1.61 -1.95 16.74
C TYR A 212 -0.69 -3.17 16.64
N ILE A 213 -0.68 -3.76 15.45
CA ILE A 213 0.18 -4.91 15.15
C ILE A 213 1.64 -4.49 15.19
N THR A 214 2.44 -5.24 15.95
CA THR A 214 3.86 -4.95 16.17
C THR A 214 4.75 -5.55 15.08
N CYS A 215 6.02 -5.09 15.00
CA CYS A 215 6.99 -5.67 14.09
C CYS A 215 7.20 -7.17 14.37
N GLU A 216 7.30 -7.57 15.64
CA GLU A 216 7.46 -8.97 16.02
C GLU A 216 6.26 -9.80 15.56
N GLN A 217 5.04 -9.33 15.80
CA GLN A 217 3.84 -10.02 15.34
C GLN A 217 3.79 -10.15 13.80
N ALA A 218 4.39 -9.21 13.08
CA ALA A 218 4.35 -9.22 11.62
C ALA A 218 5.34 -10.21 10.98
N ILE A 219 6.56 -10.34 11.51
CA ILE A 219 7.66 -11.00 10.81
C ILE A 219 8.44 -12.04 11.64
N SER A 220 7.99 -12.40 12.86
CA SER A 220 8.74 -13.33 13.72
C SER A 220 8.77 -14.78 13.25
N ASP A 221 7.85 -15.17 12.36
CA ASP A 221 7.77 -16.53 11.78
C ASP A 221 8.63 -16.69 10.51
N LEU A 222 9.31 -15.63 10.06
CA LEU A 222 10.20 -15.69 8.91
C LEU A 222 11.62 -16.14 9.34
N PRO A 223 12.34 -16.92 8.50
CA PRO A 223 13.70 -17.37 8.79
C PRO A 223 14.67 -16.26 9.19
N SER A 224 15.58 -16.53 10.10
CA SER A 224 16.47 -15.51 10.68
C SER A 224 17.48 -14.92 9.68
N LEU A 225 18.01 -15.75 8.79
CA LEU A 225 19.07 -15.42 7.82
C LEU A 225 20.35 -14.87 8.50
N GLU A 226 20.69 -15.31 9.71
CA GLU A 226 21.91 -14.90 10.40
C GLU A 226 23.16 -15.62 9.88
N THR A 227 23.01 -16.91 9.56
CA THR A 227 24.09 -17.78 9.08
C THR A 227 24.13 -17.95 7.58
N THR A 228 23.06 -17.57 6.88
CA THR A 228 22.92 -17.63 5.42
C THR A 228 22.30 -16.35 4.90
N LEU A 229 22.45 -16.10 3.61
CA LEU A 229 21.78 -14.97 2.95
C LEU A 229 20.36 -15.33 2.48
N GLY A 230 19.96 -16.60 2.59
CA GLY A 230 18.71 -17.11 2.05
C GLY A 230 18.70 -17.23 0.53
N GLU A 231 17.59 -17.74 0.02
CA GLU A 231 17.35 -17.93 -1.41
C GLU A 231 16.11 -17.14 -1.83
N GLU A 232 15.99 -16.84 -3.13
CA GLU A 232 14.84 -16.09 -3.66
C GLU A 232 13.52 -16.86 -3.48
N ILE A 233 13.58 -18.19 -3.48
CA ILE A 233 12.47 -19.08 -3.22
C ILE A 233 12.91 -20.06 -2.13
N SER A 234 12.17 -20.10 -1.02
CA SER A 234 12.46 -20.96 0.13
C SER A 234 11.17 -21.48 0.77
N VAL A 235 11.30 -22.16 1.88
CA VAL A 235 10.19 -22.68 2.69
C VAL A 235 10.14 -21.97 4.04
N TYR A 236 8.98 -22.03 4.69
CA TYR A 236 8.85 -21.59 6.08
C TYR A 236 9.49 -22.61 7.02
N GLU A 237 10.17 -22.12 8.05
CA GLU A 237 10.81 -22.96 9.08
C GLU A 237 9.89 -23.25 10.27
N CYS A 238 8.79 -22.51 10.40
CA CYS A 238 7.82 -22.68 11.48
C CYS A 238 6.39 -22.32 11.04
N GLU A 239 5.41 -22.75 11.84
CA GLU A 239 4.01 -22.38 11.67
C GLU A 239 3.75 -20.91 12.02
N PRO A 240 2.70 -20.28 11.45
CA PRO A 240 2.31 -18.92 11.79
C PRO A 240 1.87 -18.84 13.26
N GLN A 241 2.47 -17.93 14.03
CA GLN A 241 2.32 -17.84 15.49
C GLN A 241 1.13 -16.98 15.93
N ASN A 242 0.55 -16.19 15.03
CA ASN A 242 -0.58 -15.30 15.32
C ASN A 242 -1.52 -15.11 14.12
N LYS A 243 -2.62 -14.37 14.34
CA LYS A 243 -3.64 -14.14 13.29
C LYS A 243 -3.09 -13.38 12.08
N PHE A 244 -2.21 -12.42 12.29
CA PHE A 244 -1.65 -11.61 11.19
C PHE A 244 -0.78 -12.49 10.27
N GLN A 245 0.12 -13.30 10.84
CA GLN A 245 0.97 -14.22 10.06
C GLN A 245 0.13 -15.26 9.31
N ARG A 246 -0.93 -15.80 9.94
CA ARG A 246 -1.88 -16.67 9.24
C ARG A 246 -2.55 -15.98 8.05
N LEU A 247 -2.94 -14.70 8.22
CA LEU A 247 -3.54 -13.92 7.13
C LEU A 247 -2.54 -13.74 5.98
N MET A 248 -1.30 -13.37 6.27
CA MET A 248 -0.27 -13.14 5.23
C MET A 248 0.08 -14.42 4.47
N ARG A 249 0.04 -15.57 5.13
CA ARG A 249 0.38 -16.89 4.56
C ARG A 249 -0.83 -17.63 3.97
N SER A 250 -2.04 -17.08 4.03
CA SER A 250 -3.28 -17.79 3.72
C SER A 250 -3.32 -18.45 2.33
N SER A 251 -2.60 -17.89 1.36
CA SER A 251 -2.55 -18.35 -0.04
C SER A 251 -1.15 -18.82 -0.47
N SER A 252 -0.20 -18.97 0.49
CA SER A 252 1.18 -19.31 0.15
C SER A 252 1.74 -20.45 0.99
N THR A 253 2.30 -21.45 0.31
CA THR A 253 3.13 -22.50 0.91
C THR A 253 4.62 -22.25 0.71
N THR A 254 4.98 -21.30 -0.11
CA THR A 254 6.35 -20.96 -0.53
C THR A 254 6.70 -19.55 -0.11
N LEU A 255 7.91 -19.34 0.34
CA LEU A 255 8.44 -18.04 0.75
C LEU A 255 9.27 -17.43 -0.37
N HIS A 256 8.86 -16.25 -0.87
CA HIS A 256 9.52 -15.50 -1.92
C HIS A 256 10.13 -14.20 -1.39
N ASN A 257 11.17 -13.69 -2.06
CA ASN A 257 11.82 -12.40 -1.77
C ASN A 257 12.39 -12.27 -0.34
N HIS A 258 12.77 -13.40 0.27
CA HIS A 258 13.32 -13.42 1.63
C HIS A 258 14.84 -13.67 1.61
N THR A 259 15.59 -12.72 1.02
CA THR A 259 17.05 -12.76 0.96
C THR A 259 17.67 -11.60 1.72
N ALA A 260 18.68 -11.88 2.54
CA ALA A 260 19.37 -10.88 3.35
C ALA A 260 20.42 -10.09 2.56
N ILE A 261 20.72 -8.88 3.02
CA ILE A 261 21.85 -8.10 2.53
C ILE A 261 23.11 -8.61 3.22
N ASN A 262 24.16 -8.88 2.44
CA ASN A 262 25.47 -9.16 3.00
C ASN A 262 26.12 -7.85 3.49
N HIS A 263 25.98 -7.55 4.77
CA HIS A 263 26.65 -6.40 5.40
C HIS A 263 28.11 -6.72 5.68
N LYS A 264 28.97 -5.71 5.59
CA LYS A 264 30.36 -5.81 6.05
C LYS A 264 30.39 -6.07 7.56
N PRO A 265 31.39 -6.81 8.09
CA PRO A 265 31.46 -7.17 9.51
C PRO A 265 31.28 -5.96 10.44
N PHE A 266 32.00 -4.86 10.21
CA PHE A 266 31.93 -3.65 11.03
C PHE A 266 30.52 -3.04 11.05
N VAL A 267 29.73 -3.17 9.96
CA VAL A 267 28.34 -2.69 9.91
C VAL A 267 27.45 -3.53 10.82
N LYS A 268 27.64 -4.86 10.83
CA LYS A 268 26.92 -5.78 11.73
C LYS A 268 27.24 -5.49 13.18
N GLU A 269 28.50 -5.17 13.51
CA GLU A 269 28.96 -4.78 14.84
C GLU A 269 28.25 -3.50 15.30
N VAL A 270 28.19 -2.46 14.47
CA VAL A 270 27.45 -1.23 14.81
C VAL A 270 25.97 -1.50 15.00
N ILE A 271 25.35 -2.30 14.10
CA ILE A 271 23.93 -2.65 14.25
C ILE A 271 23.69 -3.39 15.57
N ALA A 272 24.59 -4.27 16.00
CA ALA A 272 24.46 -5.02 17.24
C ALA A 272 24.38 -4.14 18.49
N LEU A 273 24.99 -2.97 18.45
CA LEU A 273 24.99 -1.98 19.54
C LEU A 273 23.70 -1.14 19.59
N VAL A 274 22.90 -1.12 18.51
CA VAL A 274 21.64 -0.38 18.50
C VAL A 274 20.58 -1.17 19.26
N PRO A 275 20.00 -0.63 20.34
CA PRO A 275 18.97 -1.32 21.10
C PRO A 275 17.66 -1.46 20.30
N ASP A 276 16.76 -2.34 20.77
CA ASP A 276 15.42 -2.52 20.21
C ASP A 276 14.65 -1.19 20.16
N GLY A 277 14.29 -0.74 18.95
CA GLY A 277 13.63 0.55 18.70
C GLY A 277 14.56 1.78 18.76
N GLY A 278 15.87 1.57 18.97
CA GLY A 278 16.86 2.64 19.05
C GLY A 278 17.35 3.15 17.69
N ASN A 279 18.27 4.09 17.73
CA ASN A 279 18.90 4.70 16.55
C ASN A 279 20.33 5.19 16.87
N TYR A 280 20.94 5.95 15.96
CA TYR A 280 22.31 6.45 16.10
C TYR A 280 22.61 7.21 17.42
N LYS A 281 21.60 7.79 18.07
CA LYS A 281 21.76 8.52 19.34
C LYS A 281 22.01 7.60 20.54
N ASP A 282 21.67 6.34 20.38
CA ASP A 282 21.83 5.32 21.41
C ASP A 282 23.16 4.57 21.29
N LEU A 283 23.98 4.93 20.28
CA LEU A 283 25.30 4.35 20.06
C LEU A 283 26.35 5.00 20.99
N PRO A 284 27.36 4.25 21.44
CA PRO A 284 28.48 4.81 22.18
C PRO A 284 29.22 5.88 21.38
N PRO A 285 29.87 6.86 22.04
CA PRO A 285 30.72 7.86 21.38
C PRO A 285 31.79 7.19 20.50
N GLY A 286 32.01 7.72 19.30
CA GLY A 286 32.98 7.20 18.34
C GLY A 286 32.40 6.07 17.44
N VAL A 287 31.20 5.56 17.74
CA VAL A 287 30.60 4.46 16.98
C VAL A 287 29.55 4.99 15.99
N GLY A 288 29.63 4.56 14.73
CA GLY A 288 28.62 4.88 13.73
C GLY A 288 28.58 6.33 13.26
N GLU A 289 29.54 7.17 13.63
CA GLU A 289 29.57 8.62 13.35
C GLU A 289 29.62 8.97 11.86
N SER A 290 29.93 8.01 10.99
CA SER A 290 29.87 8.19 9.54
C SER A 290 28.45 8.42 9.00
N ARG A 291 27.41 8.19 9.83
CA ARG A 291 25.98 8.37 9.48
C ARG A 291 25.25 9.05 10.63
N VAL A 292 25.19 10.39 10.58
CA VAL A 292 24.54 11.21 11.61
C VAL A 292 23.40 12.00 10.98
N PHE A 293 22.26 11.35 10.79
CA PHE A 293 21.01 11.97 10.35
C PHE A 293 19.81 11.27 11.00
N HIS A 294 18.66 11.90 10.99
CA HIS A 294 17.47 11.52 11.77
C HIS A 294 17.09 10.02 11.70
N MET A 295 17.34 9.35 10.58
CA MET A 295 17.00 7.93 10.38
C MET A 295 18.24 7.02 10.37
N ALA A 296 19.44 7.55 10.70
CA ALA A 296 20.65 6.75 10.72
C ALA A 296 20.57 5.67 11.79
N TRP A 297 21.06 4.47 11.44
CA TRP A 297 21.16 3.33 12.37
C TRP A 297 19.86 2.99 13.12
N THR A 298 18.69 3.14 12.49
CA THR A 298 17.40 2.90 13.15
C THR A 298 17.07 1.41 13.20
N ARG A 299 16.86 0.85 14.38
CA ARG A 299 16.34 -0.52 14.57
C ARG A 299 14.82 -0.47 14.75
N LEU A 300 14.10 -1.37 14.10
CA LEU A 300 12.66 -1.59 14.36
C LEU A 300 12.45 -1.95 15.84
N ASN A 301 11.30 -1.55 16.39
CA ASN A 301 10.92 -1.93 17.75
C ASN A 301 10.06 -3.19 17.72
N SER A 302 10.44 -4.24 18.48
CA SER A 302 9.72 -5.50 18.51
C SER A 302 8.25 -5.35 18.93
N LYS A 303 7.98 -4.46 19.89
CA LYS A 303 6.67 -4.27 20.54
C LYS A 303 5.84 -3.11 19.98
N LYS A 304 6.28 -2.52 18.87
CA LYS A 304 5.57 -1.40 18.21
C LYS A 304 5.43 -1.65 16.72
N PRO A 305 4.44 -1.03 16.05
CA PRO A 305 4.42 -1.01 14.60
C PRO A 305 5.67 -0.32 14.03
N ALA A 306 6.07 -0.72 12.84
CA ALA A 306 7.21 -0.14 12.15
C ALA A 306 6.98 1.35 11.86
N ARG A 307 8.07 2.09 11.71
CA ARG A 307 8.06 3.37 11.01
C ARG A 307 7.76 3.14 9.53
N THR A 308 7.48 4.21 8.78
CA THR A 308 7.29 4.11 7.33
C THR A 308 8.46 3.39 6.66
N VAL A 309 8.16 2.27 5.99
CA VAL A 309 9.13 1.52 5.18
C VAL A 309 9.64 2.42 4.07
N ASP A 310 10.95 2.48 3.92
CA ASP A 310 11.63 3.29 2.90
C ASP A 310 11.82 2.49 1.58
N THR A 311 12.40 3.15 0.59
CA THR A 311 12.67 2.58 -0.73
C THR A 311 14.02 1.85 -0.84
N GLY A 312 14.58 1.39 0.29
CA GLY A 312 15.82 0.59 0.33
C GLY A 312 17.09 1.37 0.67
N HIS A 313 16.98 2.48 1.40
CA HIS A 313 18.13 3.30 1.84
C HIS A 313 19.05 2.62 2.87
N ARG A 314 18.70 1.41 3.35
CA ARG A 314 19.51 0.61 4.29
C ARG A 314 19.77 1.30 5.64
N ASN A 315 18.86 2.14 6.08
CA ASN A 315 18.93 2.84 7.36
C ASN A 315 18.09 2.19 8.45
N LEU A 316 17.19 1.28 8.05
CA LEU A 316 16.28 0.58 8.93
C LEU A 316 16.77 -0.86 9.12
N PHE A 317 16.87 -1.32 10.38
CA PHE A 317 17.33 -2.65 10.73
C PHE A 317 16.22 -3.47 11.34
N HIS A 318 16.33 -4.80 11.18
CA HIS A 318 15.41 -5.76 11.78
C HIS A 318 15.42 -5.63 13.31
N TYR A 319 14.25 -5.79 13.94
CA TYR A 319 14.10 -5.59 15.40
C TYR A 319 15.00 -6.53 16.22
N LYS A 320 15.31 -7.72 15.71
CA LYS A 320 16.10 -8.77 16.40
C LYS A 320 17.46 -9.01 15.74
N TRP A 321 17.51 -9.15 14.41
CA TRP A 321 18.69 -9.58 13.68
C TRP A 321 19.56 -8.40 13.23
N ASN A 322 20.89 -8.62 13.16
CA ASN A 322 21.85 -7.55 12.84
C ASN A 322 21.98 -7.31 11.32
N ARG A 323 20.85 -7.06 10.68
CA ARG A 323 20.71 -6.83 9.24
C ARG A 323 19.54 -5.90 8.93
N CYS A 324 19.49 -5.37 7.70
CA CYS A 324 18.29 -4.74 7.20
C CYS A 324 17.16 -5.78 7.02
N PRO A 325 15.90 -5.37 7.10
CA PRO A 325 14.78 -6.20 6.69
C PRO A 325 14.94 -6.67 5.25
N THR A 326 14.49 -7.87 4.96
CA THR A 326 14.36 -8.38 3.59
C THR A 326 13.20 -7.70 2.88
N VAL A 327 13.10 -7.91 1.56
CA VAL A 327 11.94 -7.43 0.78
C VAL A 327 10.65 -8.05 1.32
N ARG A 328 10.64 -9.36 1.65
CA ARG A 328 9.48 -10.05 2.22
C ARG A 328 9.07 -9.49 3.59
N GLU A 329 10.02 -9.24 4.48
CA GLU A 329 9.74 -8.62 5.78
C GLU A 329 9.12 -7.23 5.62
N SER A 330 9.68 -6.42 4.73
CA SER A 330 9.14 -5.10 4.38
C SER A 330 7.76 -5.19 3.72
N ALA A 331 7.54 -6.18 2.85
CA ALA A 331 6.26 -6.43 2.19
C ALA A 331 5.18 -6.84 3.21
N ARG A 332 5.50 -7.69 4.20
CA ARG A 332 4.58 -8.01 5.29
C ARG A 332 4.22 -6.79 6.15
N ILE A 333 5.20 -5.91 6.41
CA ILE A 333 4.95 -4.62 7.09
C ILE A 333 4.03 -3.71 6.26
N GLN A 334 4.03 -3.84 4.94
CA GLN A 334 3.09 -3.18 4.01
C GLN A 334 1.83 -4.02 3.73
N THR A 335 1.67 -5.14 4.42
CA THR A 335 0.52 -6.06 4.32
C THR A 335 0.30 -6.68 2.95
N PHE A 336 1.36 -6.83 2.15
CA PHE A 336 1.28 -7.71 0.99
C PHE A 336 1.23 -9.18 1.44
N PRO A 337 0.28 -9.98 0.94
CA PRO A 337 0.25 -11.41 1.25
C PRO A 337 1.49 -12.10 0.67
N ASP A 338 1.86 -13.26 1.21
CA ASP A 338 3.13 -13.91 0.88
C ASP A 338 3.18 -14.51 -0.52
N ASP A 339 2.03 -14.77 -1.12
CA ASP A 339 1.91 -15.15 -2.53
C ASP A 339 2.13 -13.99 -3.51
N PHE A 340 2.18 -12.75 -3.02
CA PHE A 340 2.53 -11.60 -3.83
C PHE A 340 4.05 -11.53 -4.04
N VAL A 341 4.52 -11.79 -5.25
CA VAL A 341 5.94 -11.91 -5.61
C VAL A 341 6.45 -10.63 -6.25
N PHE A 342 7.53 -10.06 -5.72
CA PHE A 342 8.19 -8.88 -6.28
C PHE A 342 9.27 -9.29 -7.28
N LEU A 343 9.20 -8.74 -8.48
CA LEU A 343 10.15 -9.01 -9.58
C LEU A 343 11.19 -7.89 -9.72
N GLY A 344 12.29 -8.21 -10.40
CA GLY A 344 13.42 -7.32 -10.61
C GLY A 344 14.54 -7.51 -9.59
N ASN A 345 15.55 -6.64 -9.64
CA ASN A 345 16.63 -6.69 -8.65
C ASN A 345 16.15 -6.13 -7.28
N ARG A 346 16.93 -6.43 -6.22
CA ARG A 346 16.58 -6.03 -4.85
C ARG A 346 16.29 -4.53 -4.68
N GLY A 347 17.03 -3.67 -5.38
CA GLY A 347 16.78 -2.22 -5.33
C GLY A 347 15.41 -1.85 -5.88
N GLN A 348 15.04 -2.47 -7.01
CA GLN A 348 13.72 -2.32 -7.62
C GLN A 348 12.61 -2.87 -6.72
N GLN A 349 12.81 -4.06 -6.14
CA GLN A 349 11.86 -4.67 -5.20
C GLN A 349 11.62 -3.78 -3.97
N ASN A 350 12.67 -3.27 -3.34
CA ASN A 350 12.56 -2.34 -2.21
C ASN A 350 11.85 -1.04 -2.60
N LYS A 351 12.14 -0.48 -3.78
CA LYS A 351 11.45 0.72 -4.29
C LYS A 351 9.96 0.47 -4.48
N GLN A 352 9.58 -0.69 -5.00
CA GLN A 352 8.20 -1.11 -5.18
C GLN A 352 7.47 -1.20 -3.84
N VAL A 353 8.04 -1.91 -2.87
CA VAL A 353 7.45 -2.07 -1.52
C VAL A 353 7.32 -0.72 -0.81
N GLY A 354 8.38 0.10 -0.80
CA GLY A 354 8.40 1.38 -0.08
C GLY A 354 7.42 2.41 -0.64
N ASN A 355 7.24 2.43 -1.97
CA ASN A 355 6.30 3.34 -2.64
C ASN A 355 4.84 2.88 -2.53
N ALA A 356 4.58 1.60 -2.32
CA ALA A 356 3.23 1.07 -2.35
C ALA A 356 2.32 1.63 -1.27
N VAL A 357 1.04 1.69 -1.59
CA VAL A 357 -0.03 1.84 -0.59
C VAL A 357 -0.21 0.49 0.11
N PRO A 358 -0.26 0.45 1.47
CA PRO A 358 -0.48 -0.80 2.19
C PRO A 358 -1.81 -1.46 1.82
N VAL A 359 -1.77 -2.77 1.55
CA VAL A 359 -2.92 -3.51 1.01
C VAL A 359 -4.15 -3.45 1.93
N LEU A 360 -3.98 -3.65 3.25
CA LEU A 360 -5.11 -3.62 4.19
C LEU A 360 -5.71 -2.21 4.33
N MET A 361 -4.91 -1.14 4.27
CA MET A 361 -5.43 0.23 4.24
C MET A 361 -6.23 0.48 2.97
N ALA A 362 -5.72 0.07 1.82
CA ALA A 362 -6.42 0.16 0.54
C ALA A 362 -7.74 -0.61 0.56
N LYS A 363 -7.74 -1.83 1.10
CA LYS A 363 -8.94 -2.66 1.26
C LYS A 363 -9.99 -2.00 2.16
N ALA A 364 -9.58 -1.38 3.28
CA ALA A 364 -10.51 -0.67 4.17
C ALA A 364 -11.20 0.50 3.45
N LEU A 365 -10.41 1.31 2.73
CA LEU A 365 -10.94 2.43 1.94
C LEU A 365 -11.88 1.95 0.82
N ALA A 366 -11.48 0.90 0.09
CA ALA A 366 -12.28 0.30 -0.99
C ALA A 366 -13.59 -0.30 -0.47
N THR A 367 -13.55 -1.04 0.64
CA THR A 367 -14.75 -1.63 1.27
C THR A 367 -15.74 -0.54 1.69
N GLN A 368 -15.26 0.56 2.25
CA GLN A 368 -16.12 1.69 2.60
C GLN A 368 -16.72 2.35 1.35
N LEU A 369 -15.95 2.43 0.25
CA LEU A 369 -16.40 3.04 -1.00
C LEU A 369 -17.57 2.28 -1.65
N LEU A 370 -17.70 0.96 -1.46
CA LEU A 370 -18.84 0.15 -1.94
C LEU A 370 -20.20 0.65 -1.49
N LYS A 371 -20.26 1.41 -0.39
CA LYS A 371 -21.52 1.96 0.13
C LYS A 371 -22.08 3.10 -0.73
N TYR A 372 -21.29 3.63 -1.66
CA TYR A 372 -21.60 4.81 -2.49
C TYR A 372 -21.72 4.46 -3.99
N LEU A 373 -21.54 3.18 -4.36
CA LEU A 373 -21.51 2.70 -5.75
C LEU A 373 -22.67 1.75 -6.05
#